data_51d40337c75d26b799849f6fbc1d7643
#
_entry.id   51d40337c75d26b799849f6fbc1d7643
#
_cell.length_a   1.000
_cell.length_b   1.000
_cell.length_c   1.000
_cell.angle_alpha   90.00
_cell.angle_beta   90.00
_cell.angle_gamma   90.00
#
_symmetry.space_group_name_H-M   'P 1'
#
loop_
_entity.id
_entity.type
_entity.pdbx_description
1 polymer ?
#
loop_
_entity_poly.entity_id
_entity_poly.type
_entity_poly.pdbx_seq_one_letter_code
_entity_poly.pdbx_strand_id
1 'polypeptide(L)'
;HKELGHIMWEHVGMGRTKEGLEEGLKLLAKIRDEFNTNLFIPGTKEGLNVELDKAIHLRDFIIMGELIAYDALHREESCGGHFREEHQTEEGEAKRDDENFFYVGCWEYQGQDEKAPELIKEPLHYEIIKVQQRNYKN
;
A
#
# COMPACT_ATOMS: atom_id res chain seq x y z
N HIS A 1 -0.09 13.09 10.45
CA HIS A 1 -0.16 11.63 10.70
C HIS A 1 -1.59 11.12 10.90
N LYS A 2 -2.46 11.87 11.56
CA LYS A 2 -3.88 11.46 11.75
C LYS A 2 -4.63 11.37 10.43
N GLU A 3 -4.43 12.35 9.56
CA GLU A 3 -5.03 12.39 8.22
C GLU A 3 -4.50 11.24 7.36
N LEU A 4 -3.18 11.01 7.35
CA LEU A 4 -2.58 9.84 6.70
C LEU A 4 -3.21 8.54 7.21
N GLY A 5 -3.31 8.37 8.54
CA GLY A 5 -3.92 7.18 9.14
C GLY A 5 -5.38 7.00 8.73
N HIS A 6 -6.14 8.08 8.64
CA HIS A 6 -7.54 8.04 8.20
C HIS A 6 -7.66 7.60 6.73
N ILE A 7 -6.86 8.18 5.83
CA ILE A 7 -6.85 7.80 4.41
C ILE A 7 -6.46 6.32 4.26
N MET A 8 -5.42 5.89 4.96
CA MET A 8 -4.98 4.49 4.90
C MET A 8 -6.05 3.53 5.41
N TRP A 9 -6.78 3.92 6.46
CA TRP A 9 -7.86 3.11 7.01
C TRP A 9 -9.05 3.00 6.05
N GLU A 10 -9.52 4.11 5.50
CA GLU A 10 -10.71 4.19 4.67
C GLU A 10 -10.51 3.61 3.27
N HIS A 11 -9.33 3.83 2.66
CA HIS A 11 -9.11 3.50 1.26
C HIS A 11 -8.16 2.33 1.03
N VAL A 12 -7.26 2.03 1.99
CA VAL A 12 -6.21 1.02 1.85
C VAL A 12 -6.32 -0.07 2.91
N GLY A 13 -7.38 -0.03 3.71
CA GLY A 13 -7.66 -0.98 4.80
C GLY A 13 -7.94 -2.40 4.33
N MET A 14 -8.76 -3.14 5.09
CA MET A 14 -8.98 -4.57 4.82
C MET A 14 -9.82 -4.84 3.58
N GLY A 15 -10.93 -4.13 3.39
CA GLY A 15 -11.75 -4.21 2.18
C GLY A 15 -11.35 -3.10 1.21
N ARG A 16 -10.88 -3.45 0.03
CA ARG A 16 -10.34 -2.52 -0.96
C ARG A 16 -11.16 -2.55 -2.23
N THR A 17 -11.37 -1.39 -2.82
CA THR A 17 -11.95 -1.26 -4.16
C THR A 17 -10.98 -0.50 -5.06
N LYS A 18 -11.08 -0.70 -6.36
CA LYS A 18 -10.28 0.06 -7.33
C LYS A 18 -10.47 1.56 -7.15
N GLU A 19 -11.71 2.00 -7.09
CA GLU A 19 -12.08 3.40 -6.93
C GLU A 19 -11.56 3.97 -5.61
N GLY A 20 -11.66 3.21 -4.52
CA GLY A 20 -11.14 3.58 -3.21
C GLY A 20 -9.62 3.74 -3.21
N LEU A 21 -8.89 2.80 -3.83
CA LEU A 21 -7.44 2.87 -3.95
C LEU A 21 -6.98 4.04 -4.82
N GLU A 22 -7.65 4.30 -5.94
CA GLU A 22 -7.37 5.44 -6.81
C GLU A 22 -7.60 6.78 -6.09
N GLU A 23 -8.67 6.89 -5.31
CA GLU A 23 -8.93 8.07 -4.49
C GLU A 23 -7.91 8.21 -3.35
N GLY A 24 -7.59 7.10 -2.67
CA GLY A 24 -6.55 7.07 -1.64
C GLY A 24 -5.20 7.58 -2.15
N LEU A 25 -4.77 7.14 -3.34
CA LEU A 25 -3.53 7.61 -3.97
C LEU A 25 -3.55 9.13 -4.24
N LYS A 26 -4.67 9.70 -4.70
CA LYS A 26 -4.80 11.15 -4.89
C LYS A 26 -4.70 11.92 -3.57
N LEU A 27 -5.33 11.41 -2.52
CA LEU A 27 -5.30 12.01 -1.20
C LEU A 27 -3.90 11.91 -0.57
N LEU A 28 -3.20 10.78 -0.75
CA LEU A 28 -1.82 10.59 -0.29
C LEU A 28 -0.86 11.56 -0.99
N ALA A 29 -0.99 11.70 -2.32
CA ALA A 29 -0.21 12.68 -3.08
C ALA A 29 -0.43 14.12 -2.57
N LYS A 30 -1.67 14.49 -2.25
CA LYS A 30 -1.99 15.79 -1.66
C LYS A 30 -1.32 16.00 -0.29
N ILE A 31 -1.35 14.99 0.59
CA ILE A 31 -0.66 15.05 1.89
C ILE A 31 0.85 15.18 1.69
N ARG A 32 1.43 14.46 0.75
CA ARG A 32 2.86 14.57 0.42
C ARG A 32 3.23 15.99 -0.02
N ASP A 33 2.43 16.59 -0.89
CA ASP A 33 2.66 17.96 -1.36
C ASP A 33 2.53 18.97 -0.22
N GLU A 34 1.53 18.82 0.65
CA GLU A 34 1.37 19.67 1.83
C GLU A 34 2.54 19.48 2.81
N PHE A 35 2.97 18.26 3.06
CA PHE A 35 4.14 17.96 3.88
C PHE A 35 5.40 18.65 3.33
N ASN A 36 5.63 18.59 2.03
CA ASN A 36 6.82 19.17 1.41
C ASN A 36 6.81 20.70 1.37
N THR A 37 5.63 21.33 1.33
CA THR A 37 5.49 22.79 1.17
C THR A 37 5.18 23.55 2.44
N ASN A 38 4.44 22.93 3.36
CA ASN A 38 3.87 23.60 4.54
C ASN A 38 4.34 23.03 5.88
N LEU A 39 5.30 22.11 5.90
CA LEU A 39 5.77 21.53 7.14
C LEU A 39 6.39 22.60 8.05
N PHE A 40 5.84 22.74 9.25
CA PHE A 40 6.41 23.52 10.33
C PHE A 40 6.73 22.63 11.52
N ILE A 41 7.98 22.69 11.98
CA ILE A 41 8.45 21.89 13.12
C ILE A 41 8.71 22.83 14.28
N PRO A 42 7.89 22.79 15.33
CA PRO A 42 8.13 23.56 16.55
C PRO A 42 9.33 23.00 17.31
N GLY A 43 9.94 23.84 18.14
CA GLY A 43 11.05 23.45 19.00
C GLY A 43 12.32 24.25 18.73
N THR A 44 13.39 23.90 19.47
CA THR A 44 14.68 24.54 19.36
C THR A 44 15.68 23.63 18.64
N LYS A 45 16.76 24.22 18.16
CA LYS A 45 17.90 23.47 17.59
C LYS A 45 18.80 22.88 18.67
N GLU A 46 18.57 23.22 19.92
CA GLU A 46 19.37 22.78 21.07
C GLU A 46 18.70 21.56 21.71
N GLY A 47 19.36 20.43 21.66
CA GLY A 47 18.88 19.18 22.23
C GLY A 47 18.03 18.32 21.27
N LEU A 48 17.40 17.27 21.81
CA LEU A 48 16.55 16.35 21.08
C LEU A 48 15.21 17.03 20.74
N ASN A 49 14.94 17.17 19.45
CA ASN A 49 13.65 17.67 18.97
C ASN A 49 12.74 16.52 18.55
N VAL A 50 11.82 16.11 19.43
CA VAL A 50 10.89 15.01 19.21
C VAL A 50 9.94 15.27 18.02
N GLU A 51 9.58 16.54 17.77
CA GLU A 51 8.70 16.87 16.65
C GLU A 51 9.44 16.75 15.30
N LEU A 52 10.75 17.02 15.27
CA LEU A 52 11.59 16.74 14.10
C LEU A 52 11.67 15.23 13.83
N ASP A 53 11.90 14.43 14.86
CA ASP A 53 11.94 12.96 14.74
C ASP A 53 10.62 12.42 14.17
N LYS A 54 9.49 12.84 14.70
CA LYS A 54 8.17 12.48 14.17
C LYS A 54 7.95 12.91 12.72
N ALA A 55 8.43 14.09 12.34
CA ALA A 55 8.31 14.58 10.98
C ALA A 55 9.12 13.74 9.99
N ILE A 56 10.31 13.30 10.35
CA ILE A 56 11.14 12.41 9.54
C ILE A 56 10.41 11.08 9.31
N HIS A 57 9.90 10.46 10.37
CA HIS A 57 9.15 9.21 10.26
C HIS A 57 7.85 9.38 9.47
N LEU A 58 7.15 10.51 9.61
CA LEU A 58 5.93 10.77 8.85
C LEU A 58 6.19 10.81 7.35
N ARG A 59 7.32 11.39 6.90
CA ARG A 59 7.71 11.36 5.50
C ARG A 59 7.82 9.92 4.98
N ASP A 60 8.48 9.07 5.73
CA ASP A 60 8.67 7.68 5.35
C ASP A 60 7.33 6.91 5.32
N PHE A 61 6.42 7.21 6.26
CA PHE A 61 5.07 6.62 6.27
C PHE A 61 4.20 7.09 5.10
N ILE A 62 4.34 8.33 4.62
CA ILE A 62 3.64 8.81 3.42
C ILE A 62 4.11 8.01 2.20
N ILE A 63 5.43 7.88 1.99
CA ILE A 63 6.00 7.13 0.88
C ILE A 63 5.56 5.66 0.93
N MET A 64 5.60 5.05 2.11
CA MET A 64 5.17 3.67 2.31
C MET A 64 3.68 3.48 2.07
N GLY A 65 2.85 4.44 2.50
CA GLY A 65 1.40 4.44 2.26
C GLY A 65 1.07 4.49 0.76
N GLU A 66 1.75 5.35 0.01
CA GLU A 66 1.61 5.42 -1.45
C GLU A 66 2.00 4.10 -2.11
N LEU A 67 3.13 3.51 -1.71
CA LEU A 67 3.59 2.24 -2.27
C LEU A 67 2.61 1.09 -1.98
N ILE A 68 2.09 1.01 -0.75
CA ILE A 68 1.10 0.00 -0.36
C ILE A 68 -0.19 0.15 -1.17
N ALA A 69 -0.68 1.38 -1.34
CA ALA A 69 -1.88 1.65 -2.12
C ALA A 69 -1.67 1.33 -3.60
N TYR A 70 -0.49 1.68 -4.14
CA TYR A 70 -0.12 1.41 -5.52
C TYR A 70 0.00 -0.08 -5.81
N ASP A 71 0.67 -0.84 -4.94
CA ASP A 71 0.77 -2.31 -5.07
C ASP A 71 -0.60 -2.97 -4.97
N ALA A 72 -1.44 -2.52 -4.01
CA ALA A 72 -2.80 -3.02 -3.86
C ALA A 72 -3.69 -2.76 -5.08
N LEU A 73 -3.52 -1.61 -5.73
CA LEU A 73 -4.22 -1.28 -6.97
C LEU A 73 -3.76 -2.16 -8.14
N HIS A 74 -2.46 -2.41 -8.23
CA HIS A 74 -1.85 -3.21 -9.28
C HIS A 74 -2.21 -4.70 -9.19
N ARG A 75 -2.36 -5.24 -7.98
CA ARG A 75 -2.68 -6.65 -7.74
C ARG A 75 -4.19 -6.89 -7.81
N GLU A 76 -4.66 -7.29 -8.98
CA GLU A 76 -6.07 -7.53 -9.29
C GLU A 76 -6.52 -8.94 -8.92
N GLU A 77 -6.31 -9.30 -7.66
CA GLU A 77 -6.77 -10.56 -7.05
C GLU A 77 -7.11 -10.33 -5.56
N SER A 78 -7.60 -11.36 -4.90
CA SER A 78 -7.67 -11.40 -3.43
C SER A 78 -6.87 -12.58 -2.91
N CYS A 79 -5.81 -12.31 -2.14
CA CYS A 79 -4.91 -13.33 -1.60
C CYS A 79 -4.38 -12.92 -0.22
N GLY A 80 -4.52 -13.81 0.76
CA GLY A 80 -4.04 -13.54 2.12
C GLY A 80 -4.71 -12.33 2.75
N GLY A 81 -3.92 -11.35 3.19
CA GLY A 81 -4.41 -10.08 3.74
C GLY A 81 -4.80 -9.05 2.69
N HIS A 82 -4.56 -9.31 1.41
CA HIS A 82 -4.98 -8.45 0.31
C HIS A 82 -6.36 -8.88 -0.16
N PHE A 83 -7.36 -8.05 0.07
CA PHE A 83 -8.74 -8.32 -0.30
C PHE A 83 -9.32 -7.19 -1.15
N ARG A 84 -9.64 -7.53 -2.41
CA ARG A 84 -10.28 -6.65 -3.38
C ARG A 84 -11.75 -7.08 -3.52
N GLU A 85 -12.67 -6.17 -3.24
CA GLU A 85 -14.10 -6.46 -3.28
C GLU A 85 -14.59 -6.91 -4.67
N GLU A 86 -13.89 -6.48 -5.72
CA GLU A 86 -14.16 -6.90 -7.10
C GLU A 86 -13.66 -8.33 -7.40
N HIS A 87 -12.74 -8.84 -6.58
CA HIS A 87 -12.12 -10.14 -6.75
C HIS A 87 -12.54 -11.10 -5.62
N GLN A 88 -13.83 -11.45 -5.65
CA GLN A 88 -14.44 -12.42 -4.75
C GLN A 88 -15.06 -13.58 -5.53
N THR A 89 -15.24 -14.71 -4.86
CA THR A 89 -16.08 -15.81 -5.36
C THR A 89 -17.55 -15.43 -5.20
N GLU A 90 -18.46 -16.19 -5.81
CA GLU A 90 -19.91 -16.03 -5.64
C GLU A 90 -20.36 -16.14 -4.18
N GLU A 91 -19.58 -16.83 -3.36
CA GLU A 91 -19.81 -17.02 -1.93
C GLU A 91 -19.21 -15.89 -1.05
N GLY A 92 -18.53 -14.92 -1.65
CA GLY A 92 -17.90 -13.80 -0.96
C GLY A 92 -16.54 -14.11 -0.35
N GLU A 93 -15.90 -15.21 -0.78
CA GLU A 93 -14.53 -15.55 -0.38
C GLU A 93 -13.50 -14.91 -1.31
N ALA A 94 -12.25 -14.78 -0.82
CA ALA A 94 -11.16 -14.25 -1.62
C ALA A 94 -10.94 -15.07 -2.90
N LYS A 95 -10.89 -14.40 -4.04
CA LYS A 95 -10.62 -15.03 -5.35
C LYS A 95 -9.20 -14.73 -5.78
N ARG A 96 -8.37 -15.75 -5.78
CA ARG A 96 -6.98 -15.71 -6.27
C ARG A 96 -6.93 -15.79 -7.79
N ASP A 97 -5.89 -15.22 -8.35
CA ASP A 97 -5.52 -15.35 -9.75
C ASP A 97 -4.07 -15.79 -9.86
N ASP A 98 -3.85 -17.12 -9.64
CA ASP A 98 -2.51 -17.71 -9.67
C ASP A 98 -1.87 -17.70 -11.06
N GLU A 99 -2.64 -17.55 -12.13
CA GLU A 99 -2.12 -17.44 -13.49
C GLU A 99 -1.35 -16.13 -13.70
N ASN A 100 -1.88 -15.03 -13.19
CA ASN A 100 -1.32 -13.70 -13.41
C ASN A 100 -0.50 -13.16 -12.22
N PHE A 101 -0.76 -13.63 -10.99
CA PHE A 101 -0.17 -13.05 -9.78
C PHE A 101 0.63 -14.03 -8.92
N PHE A 102 1.04 -15.18 -9.46
CA PHE A 102 1.85 -16.16 -8.73
C PHE A 102 3.33 -15.77 -8.70
N TYR A 103 3.61 -14.60 -8.12
CA TYR A 103 4.97 -14.05 -7.99
C TYR A 103 5.10 -13.19 -6.73
N VAL A 104 6.33 -12.98 -6.29
CA VAL A 104 6.68 -11.88 -5.37
C VAL A 104 6.95 -10.64 -6.20
N GLY A 105 6.25 -9.55 -5.90
CA GLY A 105 6.48 -8.25 -6.50
C GLY A 105 7.55 -7.47 -5.72
N CYS A 106 8.56 -6.97 -6.43
CA CYS A 106 9.52 -6.03 -5.90
C CYS A 106 9.40 -4.72 -6.68
N TRP A 107 9.08 -3.63 -6.00
CA TRP A 107 8.97 -2.31 -6.62
C TRP A 107 10.32 -1.60 -6.56
N GLU A 108 10.95 -1.42 -7.71
CA GLU A 108 12.21 -0.71 -7.82
C GLU A 108 11.98 0.80 -7.89
N TYR A 109 12.65 1.54 -7.01
CA TYR A 109 12.62 2.99 -6.99
C TYR A 109 13.35 3.58 -8.21
N GLN A 110 12.66 4.43 -8.99
CA GLN A 110 13.16 4.98 -10.26
C GLN A 110 13.76 6.40 -10.13
N GLY A 111 14.09 6.84 -8.92
CA GLY A 111 14.60 8.19 -8.66
C GLY A 111 13.51 9.17 -8.23
N GLN A 112 13.87 10.45 -8.10
CA GLN A 112 12.96 11.44 -7.51
C GLN A 112 11.71 11.70 -8.36
N ASP A 113 10.61 11.61 -7.70
CA ASP A 113 9.35 12.38 -7.73
C ASP A 113 8.38 12.24 -8.91
N GLU A 114 8.71 11.71 -10.07
CA GLU A 114 7.77 11.71 -11.19
C GLU A 114 7.67 10.37 -11.94
N LYS A 115 8.51 9.43 -11.65
CA LYS A 115 8.46 8.13 -12.30
C LYS A 115 7.78 7.11 -11.41
N ALA A 116 6.77 6.43 -11.95
CA ALA A 116 6.19 5.28 -11.29
C ALA A 116 7.29 4.23 -10.98
N PRO A 117 7.24 3.56 -9.84
CA PRO A 117 8.17 2.49 -9.53
C PRO A 117 8.04 1.35 -10.55
N GLU A 118 9.13 0.68 -10.85
CA GLU A 118 9.15 -0.46 -11.77
C GLU A 118 8.90 -1.77 -11.02
N LEU A 119 7.98 -2.59 -11.53
CA LEU A 119 7.68 -3.89 -10.92
C LEU A 119 8.60 -4.97 -11.46
N ILE A 120 9.43 -5.50 -10.58
CA ILE A 120 10.23 -6.70 -10.80
C ILE A 120 9.45 -7.89 -10.23
N LYS A 121 9.20 -8.91 -11.06
CA LYS A 121 8.45 -10.11 -10.69
C LYS A 121 9.39 -11.28 -10.47
N GLU A 122 9.35 -11.87 -9.27
CA GLU A 122 10.03 -13.11 -8.95
C GLU A 122 9.00 -14.26 -8.91
N PRO A 123 9.01 -15.21 -9.86
CA PRO A 123 8.08 -16.32 -9.87
C PRO A 123 8.20 -17.18 -8.63
N LEU A 124 7.06 -17.61 -8.07
CA LEU A 124 7.03 -18.51 -6.95
C LEU A 124 7.15 -19.96 -7.41
N HIS A 125 8.04 -20.71 -6.76
CA HIS A 125 8.23 -22.14 -6.98
C HIS A 125 8.13 -22.91 -5.67
N TYR A 126 7.21 -23.86 -5.59
CA TYR A 126 7.04 -24.73 -4.43
C TYR A 126 7.35 -26.18 -4.82
N GLU A 127 8.33 -26.77 -4.18
CA GLU A 127 8.75 -28.15 -4.47
C GLU A 127 7.82 -29.19 -3.85
N ILE A 128 7.30 -28.92 -2.67
CA ILE A 128 6.57 -29.89 -1.83
C ILE A 128 5.11 -29.47 -1.61
N ILE A 129 4.88 -28.20 -1.34
CA ILE A 129 3.56 -27.67 -0.97
C ILE A 129 2.81 -27.24 -2.23
N LYS A 130 1.54 -27.64 -2.34
CA LYS A 130 0.65 -27.11 -3.37
C LYS A 130 -0.14 -25.95 -2.79
N VAL A 131 -0.26 -24.88 -3.56
CA VAL A 131 -1.09 -23.74 -3.20
C VAL A 131 -2.55 -24.16 -3.18
N GLN A 132 -3.26 -23.75 -2.12
CA GLN A 132 -4.67 -24.05 -1.95
C GLN A 132 -5.45 -22.77 -1.67
N GLN A 133 -6.65 -22.68 -2.23
CA GLN A 133 -7.61 -21.63 -1.90
C GLN A 133 -8.09 -21.84 -0.45
N ARG A 134 -7.98 -20.82 0.38
CA ARG A 134 -8.50 -20.86 1.74
C ARG A 134 -10.01 -20.62 1.71
N ASN A 135 -10.76 -21.47 2.42
CA ASN A 135 -12.21 -21.32 2.61
C ASN A 135 -12.50 -21.26 4.10
N TYR A 136 -13.30 -20.29 4.52
CA TYR A 136 -13.68 -20.08 5.92
C TYR A 136 -15.11 -20.58 6.26
N LYS A 137 -15.85 -21.04 5.27
CA LYS A 137 -17.26 -21.45 5.43
C LYS A 137 -17.51 -22.95 5.56
N ASN A 138 -16.43 -23.75 5.74
CA ASN A 138 -16.54 -25.18 5.99
C ASN A 138 -16.20 -25.50 7.42
#